data_ca93c767ac565eefa017bb6ef3675530
#
_entry.id   ca93c767ac565eefa017bb6ef3675530
#
_cell.length_a   1.000
_cell.length_b   1.000
_cell.length_c   1.000
_cell.angle_alpha   90.00
_cell.angle_beta   90.00
_cell.angle_gamma   90.00
#
_symmetry.space_group_name_H-M   'P 1'
#
loop_
_entity.id
_entity.type
_entity.pdbx_description
1 polymer ?
#
loop_
_entity_poly.entity_id
_entity_poly.type
_entity_poly.pdbx_seq_one_letter_code
_entity_poly.pdbx_strand_id
1 'polypeptide(L)'
;MILGLVMPTSGTAKVLGAEMPRQRYQVLHRMNFESPYIDMPHRLTVRQNLTVFGRLYAVADLTARIADIAAQLELGEFLDRPTGKLSAGQKTRVALAKALINRPDVLLLDEPTASLDPDTADWVRSRLESFRKQHGATILLASHNMAEVERLCERVIMMKGGRIEDDDAPQRLLTRYGRQTLEEVFLDVARGRGEAREAAQ
;
A
#
# COMPACT_ATOMS: atom_id res chain seq x y z
N MET A 1 -3.63 -7.27 12.67
CA MET A 1 -2.65 -8.36 12.87
C MET A 1 -1.28 -8.03 12.30
N ILE A 2 -1.12 -7.77 10.99
CA ILE A 2 0.19 -7.51 10.34
C ILE A 2 0.94 -6.34 10.99
N LEU A 3 0.29 -5.22 11.29
CA LEU A 3 0.88 -4.09 12.02
C LEU A 3 1.01 -4.33 13.55
N GLY A 4 0.60 -5.50 14.04
CA GLY A 4 0.68 -5.83 15.46
C GLY A 4 -0.29 -5.07 16.38
N LEU A 5 -1.37 -4.49 15.82
CA LEU A 5 -2.39 -3.76 16.59
C LEU A 5 -3.49 -4.69 17.12
N VAL A 6 -3.73 -5.79 16.46
CA VAL A 6 -4.80 -6.75 16.80
C VAL A 6 -4.20 -8.13 17.01
N MET A 7 -4.59 -8.80 18.09
CA MET A 7 -4.21 -10.19 18.38
C MET A 7 -5.03 -11.15 17.52
N PRO A 8 -4.42 -12.20 16.93
CA PRO A 8 -5.19 -13.27 16.31
C PRO A 8 -5.91 -14.09 17.41
N THR A 9 -7.14 -14.53 17.13
CA THR A 9 -7.87 -15.44 18.02
C THR A 9 -7.20 -16.82 18.06
N SER A 10 -6.66 -17.23 16.92
CA SER A 10 -5.87 -18.48 16.76
C SER A 10 -4.86 -18.31 15.63
N GLY A 11 -3.91 -19.23 15.53
CA GLY A 11 -2.86 -19.19 14.53
C GLY A 11 -1.77 -18.15 14.83
N THR A 12 -0.86 -17.97 13.89
CA THR A 12 0.30 -17.06 14.02
C THR A 12 0.44 -16.20 12.76
N ALA A 13 0.92 -14.96 12.95
CA ALA A 13 1.32 -14.09 11.86
C ALA A 13 2.80 -13.74 12.01
N LYS A 14 3.58 -13.82 10.94
CA LYS A 14 5.00 -13.44 10.93
C LYS A 14 5.23 -12.39 9.85
N VAL A 15 5.97 -11.34 10.21
CA VAL A 15 6.40 -10.28 9.28
C VAL A 15 7.90 -10.07 9.43
N LEU A 16 8.65 -10.14 8.32
CA LEU A 16 10.11 -10.06 8.32
C LEU A 16 10.78 -11.02 9.34
N GLY A 17 10.17 -12.21 9.54
CA GLY A 17 10.63 -13.22 10.50
C GLY A 17 10.16 -13.02 11.95
N ALA A 18 9.64 -11.85 12.30
CA ALA A 18 9.15 -11.56 13.65
C ALA A 18 7.70 -12.01 13.84
N GLU A 19 7.40 -12.64 14.99
CA GLU A 19 6.03 -13.06 15.35
C GLU A 19 5.22 -11.86 15.83
N MET A 20 4.12 -11.60 15.12
CA MET A 20 3.20 -10.49 15.43
C MET A 20 2.09 -10.94 16.37
N PRO A 21 1.68 -10.13 17.36
CA PRO A 21 2.21 -8.80 17.70
C PRO A 21 3.36 -8.82 18.73
N ARG A 22 3.77 -10.01 19.23
CA ARG A 22 4.74 -10.13 20.35
C ARG A 22 6.08 -9.46 20.07
N GLN A 23 6.59 -9.62 18.84
CA GLN A 23 7.90 -9.12 18.42
C GLN A 23 7.80 -7.89 17.52
N ARG A 24 6.65 -7.23 17.45
CA ARG A 24 6.39 -6.12 16.52
C ARG A 24 7.45 -5.01 16.53
N TYR A 25 8.00 -4.68 17.70
CA TYR A 25 8.99 -3.60 17.82
C TYR A 25 10.31 -3.89 17.10
N GLN A 26 10.59 -5.15 16.80
CA GLN A 26 11.77 -5.53 16.02
C GLN A 26 11.65 -5.17 14.54
N VAL A 27 10.43 -4.98 14.03
CA VAL A 27 10.16 -4.81 12.58
C VAL A 27 9.37 -3.57 12.22
N LEU A 28 8.65 -2.93 13.16
CA LEU A 28 7.80 -1.77 12.85
C LEU A 28 8.55 -0.60 12.20
N HIS A 29 9.82 -0.38 12.54
CA HIS A 29 10.65 0.67 11.93
C HIS A 29 10.98 0.38 10.45
N ARG A 30 10.83 -0.88 10.01
CA ARG A 30 11.02 -1.36 8.64
C ARG A 30 9.69 -1.48 7.87
N MET A 31 8.60 -1.07 8.47
CA MET A 31 7.27 -1.13 7.90
C MET A 31 6.69 0.27 7.80
N ASN A 32 5.77 0.48 6.87
CA ASN A 32 4.93 1.67 6.85
C ASN A 32 3.58 1.33 6.24
N PHE A 33 2.63 2.25 6.36
CA PHE A 33 1.32 2.06 5.77
C PHE A 33 0.72 3.39 5.34
N GLU A 34 -0.18 3.32 4.37
CA GLU A 34 -0.99 4.44 3.89
C GLU A 34 -2.41 3.99 3.67
N SER A 35 -3.35 4.84 4.06
CA SER A 35 -4.78 4.65 3.86
C SER A 35 -5.44 6.00 3.67
N PRO A 36 -6.45 6.16 2.80
CA PRO A 36 -7.14 7.40 2.55
C PRO A 36 -7.89 7.95 3.77
N TYR A 37 -8.05 7.11 4.80
CA TYR A 37 -8.73 7.48 6.05
C TYR A 37 -7.80 8.09 7.10
N ILE A 38 -6.50 8.22 6.82
CA ILE A 38 -5.52 8.76 7.76
C ILE A 38 -5.05 10.11 7.26
N ASP A 39 -5.42 11.11 8.01
CA ASP A 39 -5.05 12.48 7.70
C ASP A 39 -3.84 12.95 8.52
N MET A 40 -3.07 13.87 7.94
CA MET A 40 -1.92 14.48 8.60
C MET A 40 -2.34 15.77 9.30
N PRO A 41 -1.65 16.19 10.38
CA PRO A 41 -1.93 17.45 11.04
C PRO A 41 -1.95 18.65 10.08
N HIS A 42 -3.13 19.21 9.83
CA HIS A 42 -3.40 20.23 8.82
C HIS A 42 -2.67 21.55 9.04
N ARG A 43 -2.36 21.89 10.30
CA ARG A 43 -1.67 23.13 10.67
C ARG A 43 -0.16 23.08 10.46
N LEU A 44 0.40 21.88 10.44
CA LEU A 44 1.83 21.68 10.20
C LEU A 44 2.13 21.80 8.69
N THR A 45 3.31 22.32 8.38
CA THR A 45 3.81 22.27 7.00
C THR A 45 4.13 20.86 6.57
N VAL A 46 4.27 20.62 5.27
CA VAL A 46 4.72 19.32 4.74
C VAL A 46 6.04 18.91 5.38
N ARG A 47 7.02 19.82 5.41
CA ARG A 47 8.33 19.59 6.05
C ARG A 47 8.19 19.19 7.52
N GLN A 48 7.34 19.89 8.27
CA GLN A 48 7.11 19.57 9.68
C GLN A 48 6.47 18.20 9.86
N ASN A 49 5.47 17.86 9.06
CA ASN A 49 4.84 16.53 9.06
C ASN A 49 5.87 15.45 8.77
N LEU A 50 6.65 15.58 7.67
CA LEU A 50 7.69 14.61 7.32
C LEU A 50 8.78 14.51 8.40
N THR A 51 9.09 15.62 9.09
CA THR A 51 10.04 15.62 10.22
C THR A 51 9.49 14.81 11.40
N VAL A 52 8.22 14.98 11.75
CA VAL A 52 7.59 14.21 12.83
C VAL A 52 7.61 12.72 12.52
N PHE A 53 7.12 12.33 11.35
CA PHE A 53 7.08 10.93 10.95
C PHE A 53 8.48 10.34 10.80
N GLY A 54 9.42 11.06 10.20
CA GLY A 54 10.80 10.59 10.07
C GLY A 54 11.49 10.35 11.43
N ARG A 55 11.22 11.20 12.43
CA ARG A 55 11.70 11.00 13.81
C ARG A 55 11.04 9.80 14.49
N LEU A 56 9.74 9.59 14.30
CA LEU A 56 9.02 8.42 14.84
C LEU A 56 9.59 7.11 14.31
N TYR A 57 10.06 7.10 13.07
CA TYR A 57 10.71 5.93 12.45
C TYR A 57 12.23 5.91 12.64
N ALA A 58 12.80 6.83 13.44
CA ALA A 58 14.25 6.94 13.67
C ALA A 58 15.08 7.03 12.37
N VAL A 59 14.57 7.76 11.37
CA VAL A 59 15.26 7.94 10.08
C VAL A 59 16.56 8.68 10.29
N ALA A 60 17.67 8.06 9.91
CA ALA A 60 18.99 8.69 9.94
C ALA A 60 19.08 9.80 8.89
N ASP A 61 19.86 10.84 9.18
CA ASP A 61 20.02 12.03 8.32
C ASP A 61 18.68 12.52 7.73
N LEU A 62 17.75 12.82 8.62
CA LEU A 62 16.38 13.15 8.23
C LEU A 62 16.30 14.37 7.31
N THR A 63 17.23 15.31 7.43
CA THR A 63 17.26 16.51 6.57
C THR A 63 17.54 16.11 5.12
N ALA A 64 18.57 15.31 4.89
CA ALA A 64 18.89 14.81 3.55
C ALA A 64 17.76 13.89 3.04
N ARG A 65 17.17 13.07 3.90
CA ARG A 65 16.05 12.20 3.50
C ARG A 65 14.81 12.99 3.08
N ILE A 66 14.46 14.08 3.79
CA ILE A 66 13.35 14.95 3.38
C ILE A 66 13.64 15.62 2.05
N ALA A 67 14.87 16.10 1.82
CA ALA A 67 15.25 16.69 0.56
C ALA A 67 15.16 15.68 -0.59
N ASP A 68 15.66 14.46 -0.39
CA ASP A 68 15.61 13.36 -1.36
C ASP A 68 14.15 13.01 -1.74
N ILE A 69 13.31 12.73 -0.74
CA ILE A 69 11.91 12.35 -1.01
C ILE A 69 11.10 13.52 -1.58
N ALA A 70 11.41 14.76 -1.21
CA ALA A 70 10.78 15.95 -1.78
C ALA A 70 11.12 16.10 -3.27
N ALA A 71 12.35 15.80 -3.67
CA ALA A 71 12.74 15.78 -5.10
C ALA A 71 12.04 14.64 -5.85
N GLN A 72 12.03 13.41 -5.29
CA GLN A 72 11.42 12.25 -5.92
C GLN A 72 9.91 12.40 -6.15
N LEU A 73 9.21 13.07 -5.21
CA LEU A 73 7.75 13.21 -5.22
C LEU A 73 7.28 14.63 -5.56
N GLU A 74 8.20 15.48 -6.03
CA GLU A 74 7.91 16.81 -6.54
C GLU A 74 7.21 17.70 -5.50
N LEU A 75 7.69 17.70 -4.24
CA LEU A 75 7.10 18.45 -3.14
C LEU A 75 7.70 19.87 -2.97
N GLY A 76 8.75 20.20 -3.72
CA GLY A 76 9.58 21.38 -3.48
C GLY A 76 8.81 22.70 -3.32
N GLU A 77 7.83 22.95 -4.22
CA GLU A 77 7.07 24.20 -4.24
C GLU A 77 6.14 24.40 -3.05
N PHE A 78 5.75 23.31 -2.35
CA PHE A 78 4.81 23.37 -1.24
C PHE A 78 5.34 22.72 0.04
N LEU A 79 6.64 22.42 0.10
CA LEU A 79 7.26 21.77 1.25
C LEU A 79 7.07 22.57 2.56
N ASP A 80 7.05 23.88 2.47
CA ASP A 80 6.86 24.79 3.62
C ASP A 80 5.41 25.34 3.73
N ARG A 81 4.49 24.77 2.94
CA ARG A 81 3.06 25.10 3.02
C ARG A 81 2.34 24.17 4.01
N PRO A 82 1.41 24.69 4.83
CA PRO A 82 0.54 23.86 5.68
C PRO A 82 -0.24 22.83 4.88
N THR A 83 -0.29 21.56 5.34
CA THR A 83 -0.95 20.46 4.62
C THR A 83 -2.44 20.69 4.40
N GLY A 84 -3.10 21.44 5.30
CA GLY A 84 -4.51 21.82 5.13
C GLY A 84 -4.78 22.76 3.94
N LYS A 85 -3.73 23.42 3.37
CA LYS A 85 -3.84 24.32 2.22
C LYS A 85 -3.45 23.68 0.90
N LEU A 86 -3.24 22.37 0.88
CA LEU A 86 -2.86 21.61 -0.32
C LEU A 86 -4.08 21.18 -1.11
N SER A 87 -3.91 21.07 -2.45
CA SER A 87 -4.88 20.40 -3.32
C SER A 87 -4.93 18.89 -3.01
N ALA A 88 -5.96 18.20 -3.51
CA ALA A 88 -6.08 16.75 -3.34
C ALA A 88 -4.84 16.00 -3.87
N GLY A 89 -4.40 16.26 -5.10
CA GLY A 89 -3.20 15.66 -5.67
C GLY A 89 -1.91 15.98 -4.90
N GLN A 90 -1.77 17.22 -4.38
CA GLN A 90 -0.65 17.57 -3.51
C GLN A 90 -0.68 16.79 -2.19
N LYS A 91 -1.85 16.63 -1.58
CA LYS A 91 -2.03 15.81 -0.38
C LYS A 91 -1.64 14.36 -0.62
N THR A 92 -2.05 13.79 -1.75
CA THR A 92 -1.66 12.43 -2.17
C THR A 92 -0.14 12.29 -2.27
N ARG A 93 0.56 13.25 -2.89
CA ARG A 93 2.03 13.22 -2.96
C ARG A 93 2.68 13.25 -1.57
N VAL A 94 2.13 14.04 -0.65
CA VAL A 94 2.64 14.13 0.74
C VAL A 94 2.34 12.86 1.52
N ALA A 95 1.17 12.25 1.34
CA ALA A 95 0.79 10.98 1.94
C ALA A 95 1.74 9.86 1.49
N LEU A 96 2.04 9.79 0.19
CA LEU A 96 3.03 8.85 -0.34
C LEU A 96 4.43 9.14 0.22
N ALA A 97 4.83 10.40 0.36
CA ALA A 97 6.12 10.77 0.98
C ALA A 97 6.20 10.28 2.43
N LYS A 98 5.14 10.44 3.21
CA LYS A 98 5.04 9.91 4.58
C LYS A 98 5.20 8.39 4.58
N ALA A 99 4.53 7.69 3.67
CA ALA A 99 4.56 6.24 3.58
C ALA A 99 5.95 5.69 3.18
N LEU A 100 6.75 6.48 2.46
CA LEU A 100 8.07 6.09 1.97
C LEU A 100 9.24 6.67 2.77
N ILE A 101 8.99 7.51 3.79
CA ILE A 101 10.03 8.30 4.49
C ILE A 101 11.11 7.43 5.11
N ASN A 102 10.74 6.29 5.68
CA ASN A 102 11.64 5.34 6.35
C ASN A 102 12.19 4.24 5.41
N ARG A 103 11.96 4.32 4.09
CA ARG A 103 12.32 3.27 3.12
C ARG A 103 11.89 1.88 3.60
N PRO A 104 10.58 1.65 3.78
CA PRO A 104 10.09 0.42 4.38
C PRO A 104 10.42 -0.81 3.52
N ASP A 105 10.78 -1.93 4.17
CA ASP A 105 10.88 -3.23 3.53
C ASP A 105 9.49 -3.83 3.27
N VAL A 106 8.51 -3.46 4.11
CA VAL A 106 7.10 -3.85 3.94
C VAL A 106 6.23 -2.60 3.97
N LEU A 107 5.54 -2.34 2.88
CA LEU A 107 4.60 -1.24 2.72
C LEU A 107 3.18 -1.80 2.58
N LEU A 108 2.28 -1.37 3.47
CA LEU A 108 0.86 -1.72 3.40
C LEU A 108 0.09 -0.53 2.82
N LEU A 109 -0.69 -0.79 1.79
CA LEU A 109 -1.49 0.22 1.10
C LEU A 109 -2.95 -0.20 1.10
N ASP A 110 -3.81 0.69 1.57
CA ASP A 110 -5.26 0.51 1.55
C ASP A 110 -5.86 1.54 0.60
N GLU A 111 -6.34 1.07 -0.57
CA GLU A 111 -6.95 1.90 -1.60
C GLU A 111 -6.11 3.13 -2.01
N PRO A 112 -4.83 2.99 -2.36
CA PRO A 112 -3.91 4.13 -2.50
C PRO A 112 -4.24 5.08 -3.66
N THR A 113 -5.09 4.65 -4.60
CA THR A 113 -5.55 5.50 -5.72
C THR A 113 -7.05 5.78 -5.69
N ALA A 114 -7.73 5.44 -4.59
CA ALA A 114 -9.17 5.70 -4.47
C ALA A 114 -9.49 7.21 -4.58
N SER A 115 -10.52 7.53 -5.33
CA SER A 115 -10.99 8.91 -5.52
C SER A 115 -9.97 9.87 -6.15
N LEU A 116 -8.91 9.36 -6.76
CA LEU A 116 -7.96 10.16 -7.52
C LEU A 116 -8.40 10.27 -8.98
N ASP A 117 -8.07 11.40 -9.60
CA ASP A 117 -8.16 11.52 -11.05
C ASP A 117 -7.18 10.55 -11.74
N PRO A 118 -7.43 10.17 -13.01
CA PRO A 118 -6.63 9.17 -13.71
C PRO A 118 -5.13 9.49 -13.79
N ASP A 119 -4.76 10.77 -13.95
CA ASP A 119 -3.37 11.21 -14.07
C ASP A 119 -2.63 11.06 -12.73
N THR A 120 -3.24 11.56 -11.66
CA THR A 120 -2.69 11.38 -10.29
C THR A 120 -2.59 9.91 -9.90
N ALA A 121 -3.60 9.08 -10.24
CA ALA A 121 -3.57 7.65 -9.97
C ALA A 121 -2.45 6.94 -10.74
N ASP A 122 -2.24 7.29 -12.01
CA ASP A 122 -1.13 6.74 -12.82
C ASP A 122 0.23 7.14 -12.25
N TRP A 123 0.36 8.40 -11.84
CA TRP A 123 1.57 8.90 -11.20
C TRP A 123 1.88 8.12 -9.90
N VAL A 124 0.89 7.90 -9.02
CA VAL A 124 1.07 7.11 -7.78
C VAL A 124 1.54 5.69 -8.10
N ARG A 125 0.88 5.00 -9.04
CA ARG A 125 1.28 3.63 -9.45
C ARG A 125 2.73 3.60 -9.94
N SER A 126 3.11 4.53 -10.80
CA SER A 126 4.48 4.63 -11.35
C SER A 126 5.52 4.86 -10.23
N ARG A 127 5.20 5.66 -9.21
CA ARG A 127 6.09 5.88 -8.05
C ARG A 127 6.22 4.63 -7.18
N LEU A 128 5.13 3.90 -6.95
CA LEU A 128 5.15 2.63 -6.20
C LEU A 128 5.96 1.55 -6.93
N GLU A 129 5.78 1.41 -8.25
CA GLU A 129 6.59 0.50 -9.06
C GLU A 129 8.09 0.83 -8.98
N SER A 130 8.44 2.11 -9.12
CA SER A 130 9.82 2.59 -9.03
C SER A 130 10.41 2.31 -7.66
N PHE A 131 9.67 2.59 -6.58
CA PHE A 131 10.10 2.32 -5.22
C PHE A 131 10.34 0.83 -4.99
N ARG A 132 9.42 -0.04 -5.41
CA ARG A 132 9.56 -1.49 -5.29
C ARG A 132 10.82 -1.99 -6.01
N LYS A 133 11.04 -1.55 -7.26
CA LYS A 133 12.21 -1.95 -8.05
C LYS A 133 13.53 -1.48 -7.45
N GLN A 134 13.56 -0.25 -6.91
CA GLN A 134 14.79 0.34 -6.36
C GLN A 134 15.18 -0.25 -4.99
N HIS A 135 14.20 -0.61 -4.17
CA HIS A 135 14.42 -0.99 -2.77
C HIS A 135 14.15 -2.47 -2.47
N GLY A 136 13.63 -3.24 -3.44
CA GLY A 136 13.25 -4.63 -3.21
C GLY A 136 12.12 -4.79 -2.17
N ALA A 137 11.32 -3.74 -1.96
CA ALA A 137 10.28 -3.71 -0.95
C ALA A 137 9.11 -4.63 -1.31
N THR A 138 8.52 -5.27 -0.30
CA THR A 138 7.25 -5.98 -0.43
C THR A 138 6.10 -5.00 -0.23
N ILE A 139 5.21 -4.91 -1.21
CA ILE A 139 4.00 -4.08 -1.12
C ILE A 139 2.79 -5.00 -0.95
N LEU A 140 2.06 -4.85 0.15
CA LEU A 140 0.76 -5.47 0.35
C LEU A 140 -0.32 -4.43 0.06
N LEU A 141 -1.06 -4.65 -1.02
CA LEU A 141 -2.09 -3.76 -1.53
C LEU A 141 -3.48 -4.34 -1.26
N ALA A 142 -4.34 -3.59 -0.60
CA ALA A 142 -5.77 -3.83 -0.59
C ALA A 142 -6.43 -2.84 -1.55
N SER A 143 -7.09 -3.33 -2.59
CA SER A 143 -7.78 -2.50 -3.58
C SER A 143 -8.95 -3.23 -4.20
N HIS A 144 -9.99 -2.49 -4.56
CA HIS A 144 -11.10 -2.95 -5.39
C HIS A 144 -10.94 -2.51 -6.86
N ASN A 145 -9.90 -1.75 -7.17
CA ASN A 145 -9.57 -1.36 -8.54
C ASN A 145 -8.72 -2.45 -9.21
N MET A 146 -9.37 -3.30 -9.98
CA MET A 146 -8.70 -4.45 -10.60
C MET A 146 -7.62 -4.06 -11.60
N ALA A 147 -7.76 -2.93 -12.30
CA ALA A 147 -6.70 -2.42 -13.18
C ALA A 147 -5.43 -2.01 -12.41
N GLU A 148 -5.58 -1.51 -11.19
CA GLU A 148 -4.45 -1.25 -10.28
C GLU A 148 -3.79 -2.56 -9.82
N VAL A 149 -4.61 -3.55 -9.45
CA VAL A 149 -4.14 -4.86 -9.02
C VAL A 149 -3.39 -5.57 -10.15
N GLU A 150 -3.93 -5.59 -11.37
CA GLU A 150 -3.26 -6.16 -12.55
C GLU A 150 -1.89 -5.52 -12.83
N ARG A 151 -1.79 -4.21 -12.62
CA ARG A 151 -0.55 -3.47 -12.89
C ARG A 151 0.52 -3.64 -11.81
N LEU A 152 0.12 -3.60 -10.53
CA LEU A 152 1.06 -3.52 -9.41
C LEU A 152 1.39 -4.87 -8.78
N CYS A 153 0.48 -5.85 -8.86
CA CYS A 153 0.58 -7.08 -8.10
C CYS A 153 1.13 -8.24 -8.93
N GLU A 154 2.11 -8.94 -8.39
CA GLU A 154 2.62 -10.21 -8.94
C GLU A 154 1.82 -11.41 -8.46
N ARG A 155 1.10 -11.24 -7.35
CA ARG A 155 0.26 -12.26 -6.70
C ARG A 155 -1.00 -11.61 -6.17
N VAL A 156 -2.13 -12.23 -6.37
CA VAL A 156 -3.45 -11.77 -5.93
C VAL A 156 -4.07 -12.82 -5.03
N ILE A 157 -4.51 -12.39 -3.85
CA ILE A 157 -5.27 -13.21 -2.91
C ILE A 157 -6.72 -12.74 -2.95
N MET A 158 -7.61 -13.58 -3.43
CA MET A 158 -9.04 -13.30 -3.43
C MET A 158 -9.69 -13.84 -2.16
N MET A 159 -10.43 -12.98 -1.47
CA MET A 159 -11.06 -13.34 -0.19
C MET A 159 -12.56 -13.16 -0.26
N LYS A 160 -13.29 -14.10 0.36
CA LYS A 160 -14.74 -14.05 0.54
C LYS A 160 -15.14 -14.63 1.89
N GLY A 161 -15.98 -13.92 2.63
CA GLY A 161 -16.44 -14.40 3.95
C GLY A 161 -15.31 -14.70 4.95
N GLY A 162 -14.17 -14.00 4.83
CA GLY A 162 -13.00 -14.22 5.70
C GLY A 162 -12.14 -15.43 5.34
N ARG A 163 -12.39 -16.07 4.19
CA ARG A 163 -11.60 -17.19 3.67
C ARG A 163 -10.88 -16.79 2.39
N ILE A 164 -9.76 -17.43 2.14
CA ILE A 164 -9.05 -17.32 0.86
C ILE A 164 -9.77 -18.27 -0.11
N GLU A 165 -10.33 -17.70 -1.17
CA GLU A 165 -11.00 -18.43 -2.25
C GLU A 165 -10.03 -18.80 -3.37
N ASP A 166 -9.08 -17.88 -3.66
CA ASP A 166 -8.05 -18.13 -4.65
C ASP A 166 -6.79 -17.31 -4.34
N ASP A 167 -5.64 -17.80 -4.82
CA ASP A 167 -4.34 -17.23 -4.53
C ASP A 167 -3.35 -17.58 -5.64
N ASP A 168 -3.13 -16.71 -6.61
CA ASP A 168 -2.21 -16.92 -7.72
C ASP A 168 -1.78 -15.59 -8.39
N ALA A 169 -0.91 -15.70 -9.39
CA ALA A 169 -0.58 -14.58 -10.27
C ALA A 169 -1.81 -14.13 -11.09
N PRO A 170 -1.96 -12.81 -11.38
CA PRO A 170 -3.08 -12.30 -12.17
C PRO A 170 -3.38 -13.12 -13.43
N GLN A 171 -2.35 -13.39 -14.21
CA GLN A 171 -2.49 -14.10 -15.50
C GLN A 171 -2.97 -15.56 -15.34
N ARG A 172 -2.59 -16.23 -14.24
CA ARG A 172 -3.05 -17.58 -13.95
C ARG A 172 -4.50 -17.61 -13.51
N LEU A 173 -4.93 -16.60 -12.74
CA LEU A 173 -6.32 -16.42 -12.37
C LEU A 173 -7.18 -16.21 -13.62
N LEU A 174 -6.79 -15.33 -14.54
CA LEU A 174 -7.49 -15.13 -15.81
C LEU A 174 -7.65 -16.44 -16.58
N THR A 175 -6.59 -17.22 -16.71
CA THR A 175 -6.60 -18.52 -17.40
C THR A 175 -7.50 -19.52 -16.69
N ARG A 176 -7.42 -19.64 -15.35
CA ARG A 176 -8.20 -20.60 -14.54
C ARG A 176 -9.69 -20.34 -14.65
N TYR A 177 -10.09 -19.07 -14.61
CA TYR A 177 -11.51 -18.68 -14.72
C TYR A 177 -11.99 -18.54 -16.17
N GLY A 178 -11.09 -18.59 -17.17
CA GLY A 178 -11.41 -18.37 -18.57
C GLY A 178 -11.98 -16.96 -18.81
N ARG A 179 -11.36 -15.96 -18.17
CA ARG A 179 -11.77 -14.56 -18.21
C ARG A 179 -10.69 -13.69 -18.85
N GLN A 180 -11.08 -12.50 -19.29
CA GLN A 180 -10.17 -11.54 -19.92
C GLN A 180 -9.66 -10.48 -18.93
N THR A 181 -10.39 -10.21 -17.85
CA THR A 181 -10.05 -9.20 -16.83
C THR A 181 -10.16 -9.77 -15.42
N LEU A 182 -9.37 -9.26 -14.49
CA LEU A 182 -9.49 -9.61 -13.07
C LEU A 182 -10.83 -9.16 -12.47
N GLU A 183 -11.46 -8.12 -13.02
CA GLU A 183 -12.78 -7.69 -12.59
C GLU A 183 -13.84 -8.79 -12.82
N GLU A 184 -13.79 -9.47 -13.98
CA GLU A 184 -14.67 -10.60 -14.26
C GLU A 184 -14.40 -11.79 -13.32
N VAL A 185 -13.12 -12.07 -13.02
CA VAL A 185 -12.74 -13.10 -12.05
C VAL A 185 -13.25 -12.75 -10.66
N PHE A 186 -13.06 -11.50 -10.22
CA PHE A 186 -13.58 -11.02 -8.93
C PHE A 186 -15.10 -11.18 -8.81
N LEU A 187 -15.84 -10.83 -9.88
CA LEU A 187 -17.29 -11.01 -9.90
C LEU A 187 -17.71 -12.48 -9.85
N ASP A 188 -16.96 -13.39 -10.48
CA ASP A 188 -17.23 -14.83 -10.38
C ASP A 188 -17.00 -15.34 -8.96
N VAL A 189 -15.90 -14.98 -8.32
CA VAL A 189 -15.62 -15.32 -6.92
C VAL A 189 -16.69 -14.73 -5.99
N ALA A 190 -17.03 -13.45 -6.15
CA ALA A 190 -18.06 -12.79 -5.33
C ALA A 190 -19.42 -13.47 -5.42
N ARG A 191 -19.78 -13.98 -6.61
CA ARG A 191 -21.07 -14.68 -6.89
C ARG A 191 -21.02 -16.19 -6.61
N GLY A 192 -19.90 -16.74 -6.13
CA GLY A 192 -19.73 -18.19 -5.86
C GLY A 192 -19.67 -19.06 -7.11
N ARG A 193 -19.32 -18.49 -8.26
CA ARG A 193 -19.25 -19.23 -9.53
C ARG A 193 -17.90 -19.97 -9.73
N GLY A 194 -16.93 -19.72 -8.87
CA GLY A 194 -15.63 -20.42 -8.87
C GLY A 194 -15.77 -21.88 -8.45
N GLU A 195 -16.55 -22.15 -7.42
CA GLU A 195 -16.78 -23.51 -6.88
C GLU A 195 -17.47 -24.45 -7.87
N ALA A 196 -18.32 -23.92 -8.76
CA ALA A 196 -19.06 -24.73 -9.74
C ALA A 196 -18.17 -25.31 -10.86
N ARG A 197 -16.93 -24.82 -11.04
CA ARG A 197 -16.02 -25.32 -12.08
C ARG A 197 -15.06 -26.39 -11.58
N GLU A 198 -14.67 -26.38 -10.31
CA GLU A 198 -13.88 -27.47 -9.70
C GLU A 198 -14.72 -28.75 -9.51
N ALA A 199 -16.04 -28.62 -9.29
CA ALA A 199 -16.94 -29.76 -9.17
C ALA A 199 -17.33 -30.40 -10.52
N ALA A 200 -16.96 -29.80 -11.64
CA ALA A 200 -17.30 -30.27 -13.01
C ALA A 200 -16.08 -30.85 -13.76
N GLN A 201 -14.92 -30.99 -13.12
CA GLN A 201 -13.74 -31.71 -13.59
C GLN A 201 -13.48 -32.97 -12.75
#